data_24164d05889afdbdc4e7d160def0dbb1
#
_entry.id   24164d05889afdbdc4e7d160def0dbb1
#
_cell.length_a   1.000
_cell.length_b   1.000
_cell.length_c   1.000
_cell.angle_alpha   90.00
_cell.angle_beta   90.00
_cell.angle_gamma   90.00
#
_symmetry.space_group_name_H-M   'P 1'
#
loop_
_entity.id
_entity.type
_entity.pdbx_description
1 polymer ?
#
loop_
_entity_poly.entity_id
_entity_poly.type
_entity_poly.pdbx_seq_one_letter_code
_entity_poly.pdbx_strand_id
1 'polypeptide(L)'
;MRRRLILELLRRADERDGSTSRVFIDPAPTHFELAASISTHREAVSREMSVLAKGGLIERCGRRLLLCDLTALELLAGDEEEQVFSRREKS
;
A
#
# COMPACT_ATOMS: atom_id res chain seq x y z
N MET A 1 1.65 9.82 -4.12
CA MET A 1 1.26 8.59 -4.82
C MET A 1 1.38 7.35 -3.93
N ARG A 2 2.49 7.17 -3.25
CA ARG A 2 2.68 5.99 -2.41
C ARG A 2 1.63 5.86 -1.33
N ARG A 3 1.31 6.97 -0.68
CA ARG A 3 0.29 6.95 0.36
C ARG A 3 -1.06 6.48 -0.18
N ARG A 4 -1.45 6.97 -1.35
CA ARG A 4 -2.71 6.55 -1.96
C ARG A 4 -2.73 5.06 -2.24
N LEU A 5 -1.63 4.54 -2.77
CA LEU A 5 -1.55 3.12 -3.07
C LEU A 5 -1.63 2.30 -1.80
N ILE A 6 -0.90 2.69 -0.77
CA ILE A 6 -0.93 1.96 0.49
C ILE A 6 -2.32 1.97 1.10
N LEU A 7 -2.99 3.12 1.09
CA LEU A 7 -4.34 3.21 1.64
C LEU A 7 -5.31 2.35 0.87
N GLU A 8 -5.14 2.27 -0.46
CA GLU A 8 -6.01 1.42 -1.25
C GLU A 8 -5.79 -0.05 -0.93
N LEU A 9 -4.53 -0.45 -0.74
CA LEU A 9 -4.24 -1.83 -0.35
C LEU A 9 -4.84 -2.15 1.01
N LEU A 10 -4.71 -1.23 1.95
CA LEU A 10 -5.27 -1.45 3.29
C LEU A 10 -6.79 -1.52 3.24
N ARG A 11 -7.41 -0.72 2.41
CA ARG A 11 -8.86 -0.77 2.26
C ARG A 11 -9.33 -2.11 1.74
N ARG A 12 -8.59 -2.67 0.78
CA ARG A 12 -8.95 -3.95 0.20
C ARG A 12 -8.69 -5.10 1.16
N ALA A 13 -7.95 -4.85 2.22
CA ALA A 13 -7.59 -5.86 3.20
C ALA A 13 -8.40 -5.69 4.49
N ASP A 14 -9.60 -5.15 4.41
CA ASP A 14 -10.33 -4.80 5.62
C ASP A 14 -10.97 -6.00 6.32
N GLU A 15 -10.84 -7.20 5.76
CA GLU A 15 -11.36 -8.39 6.42
C GLU A 15 -10.33 -9.08 7.31
N ARG A 16 -9.26 -8.39 7.59
CA ARG A 16 -8.27 -8.92 8.51
C ARG A 16 -8.90 -9.10 9.88
N ASP A 17 -8.41 -10.05 10.64
CA ASP A 17 -9.01 -10.33 11.94
C ASP A 17 -8.46 -9.46 13.06
N GLY A 18 -7.67 -8.49 12.76
CA GLY A 18 -7.24 -7.49 13.72
C GLY A 18 -6.21 -7.93 14.74
N SER A 19 -5.99 -9.22 14.87
CA SER A 19 -5.04 -9.71 15.87
C SER A 19 -3.66 -9.99 15.27
N THR A 20 -3.51 -9.73 13.97
CA THR A 20 -2.25 -9.98 13.28
C THR A 20 -1.92 -8.78 12.41
N SER A 21 -0.61 -8.56 12.22
CA SER A 21 -0.16 -7.49 11.36
C SER A 21 0.02 -7.96 9.92
N ARG A 22 -0.40 -9.17 9.60
CA ARG A 22 -0.28 -9.73 8.27
C ARG A 22 -1.66 -10.11 7.76
N VAL A 23 -1.91 -9.84 6.48
CA VAL A 23 -3.21 -10.14 5.90
C VAL A 23 -3.05 -10.38 4.42
N PHE A 24 -3.90 -11.24 3.86
CA PHE A 24 -3.94 -11.51 2.43
C PHE A 24 -5.05 -10.71 1.77
N ILE A 25 -4.80 -10.29 0.55
CA ILE A 25 -5.83 -9.81 -0.36
C ILE A 25 -6.02 -10.89 -1.41
N ASP A 26 -7.20 -11.47 -1.48
CA ASP A 26 -7.46 -12.59 -2.37
C ASP A 26 -8.75 -12.33 -3.15
N PRO A 27 -8.69 -12.25 -4.47
CA PRO A 27 -7.48 -12.36 -5.29
C PRO A 27 -6.66 -11.08 -5.26
N ALA A 28 -5.37 -11.19 -5.59
CA ALA A 28 -4.53 -10.01 -5.66
C ALA A 28 -5.07 -9.09 -6.75
N PRO A 29 -5.20 -7.79 -6.45
CA PRO A 29 -5.68 -6.86 -7.47
C PRO A 29 -4.60 -6.67 -8.53
N THR A 30 -5.04 -6.42 -9.75
CA THR A 30 -4.09 -6.13 -10.82
C THR A 30 -3.58 -4.70 -10.65
N HIS A 31 -2.42 -4.44 -11.23
CA HIS A 31 -1.89 -3.10 -11.21
C HIS A 31 -2.81 -2.14 -11.96
N PHE A 32 -3.48 -2.63 -12.98
CA PHE A 32 -4.45 -1.82 -13.69
C PHE A 32 -5.61 -1.41 -12.79
N GLU A 33 -6.13 -2.37 -12.02
CA GLU A 33 -7.22 -2.08 -11.09
C GLU A 33 -6.81 -1.06 -10.04
N LEU A 34 -5.62 -1.24 -9.49
CA LEU A 34 -5.13 -0.30 -8.49
C LEU A 34 -4.95 1.09 -9.08
N ALA A 35 -4.39 1.15 -10.29
CA ALA A 35 -4.18 2.44 -10.94
C ALA A 35 -5.50 3.15 -11.19
N ALA A 36 -6.52 2.42 -11.61
CA ALA A 36 -7.83 3.01 -11.83
C ALA A 36 -8.42 3.54 -10.52
N SER A 37 -8.25 2.79 -9.43
CA SER A 37 -8.80 3.18 -8.15
C SER A 37 -8.20 4.46 -7.60
N ILE A 38 -6.92 4.70 -7.86
CA ILE A 38 -6.25 5.88 -7.31
C ILE A 38 -5.91 6.90 -8.38
N SER A 39 -6.51 6.76 -9.55
CA SER A 39 -6.41 7.74 -10.65
C SER A 39 -4.96 7.97 -11.07
N THR A 40 -4.27 6.91 -11.40
CA THR A 40 -2.90 7.01 -11.87
C THR A 40 -2.66 6.00 -12.99
N HIS A 41 -1.42 5.85 -13.41
CA HIS A 41 -1.05 4.96 -14.49
C HIS A 41 -0.53 3.64 -13.96
N ARG A 42 -0.74 2.57 -14.73
CA ARG A 42 -0.32 1.25 -14.31
C ARG A 42 1.19 1.20 -14.06
N GLU A 43 1.97 1.90 -14.86
CA GLU A 43 3.41 1.89 -14.68
C GLU A 43 3.83 2.48 -13.33
N ALA A 44 3.12 3.53 -12.91
CA ALA A 44 3.42 4.12 -11.61
C ALA A 44 3.11 3.14 -10.49
N VAL A 45 1.98 2.42 -10.59
CA VAL A 45 1.63 1.42 -9.60
C VAL A 45 2.67 0.31 -9.58
N SER A 46 3.07 -0.18 -10.76
CA SER A 46 4.06 -1.25 -10.83
C SER A 46 5.37 -0.86 -10.15
N ARG A 47 5.78 0.39 -10.35
CA ARG A 47 7.02 0.88 -9.75
C ARG A 47 6.91 0.92 -8.23
N GLU A 48 5.80 1.43 -7.72
CA GLU A 48 5.61 1.51 -6.28
C GLU A 48 5.43 0.13 -5.66
N MET A 49 4.73 -0.76 -6.33
CA MET A 49 4.60 -2.13 -5.83
C MET A 49 5.96 -2.81 -5.71
N SER A 50 6.83 -2.56 -6.68
CA SER A 50 8.18 -3.10 -6.61
C SER A 50 8.95 -2.56 -5.42
N VAL A 51 8.81 -1.27 -5.14
CA VAL A 51 9.46 -0.67 -3.98
C VAL A 51 8.97 -1.33 -2.70
N LEU A 52 7.67 -1.50 -2.56
CA LEU A 52 7.11 -2.12 -1.36
C LEU A 52 7.55 -3.57 -1.23
N ALA A 53 7.61 -4.29 -2.34
CA ALA A 53 8.03 -5.68 -2.30
C ALA A 53 9.50 -5.82 -1.91
N LYS A 54 10.35 -4.95 -2.45
CA LYS A 54 11.76 -4.99 -2.12
C LYS A 54 11.99 -4.63 -0.66
N GLY A 55 11.13 -3.82 -0.09
CA GLY A 55 11.22 -3.47 1.31
C GLY A 55 10.65 -4.51 2.24
N GLY A 56 10.13 -5.62 1.69
CA GLY A 56 9.57 -6.67 2.52
C GLY A 56 8.20 -6.37 3.07
N LEU A 57 7.51 -5.37 2.53
CA LEU A 57 6.21 -4.96 3.04
C LEU A 57 5.06 -5.71 2.39
N ILE A 58 5.26 -6.18 1.16
CA ILE A 58 4.25 -6.97 0.47
C ILE A 58 4.94 -8.14 -0.23
N GLU A 59 4.16 -9.19 -0.50
CA GLU A 59 4.70 -10.35 -1.18
C GLU A 59 3.60 -11.04 -1.98
N ARG A 60 3.91 -11.40 -3.22
CA ARG A 60 2.96 -12.12 -4.05
C ARG A 60 3.00 -13.59 -3.71
N CYS A 61 1.85 -14.15 -3.33
CA CYS A 61 1.75 -15.56 -2.96
C CYS A 61 0.70 -16.23 -3.84
N GLY A 62 1.12 -16.71 -5.00
CA GLY A 62 0.20 -17.29 -5.95
C GLY A 62 -0.78 -16.23 -6.43
N ARG A 63 -2.07 -16.47 -6.25
CA ARG A 63 -3.08 -15.52 -6.67
C ARG A 63 -3.46 -14.55 -5.55
N ARG A 64 -2.73 -14.58 -4.44
CA ARG A 64 -3.00 -13.69 -3.33
C ARG A 64 -1.85 -12.71 -3.16
N LEU A 65 -2.15 -11.59 -2.54
CA LEU A 65 -1.14 -10.62 -2.18
C LEU A 65 -1.06 -10.57 -0.66
N LEU A 66 0.12 -10.82 -0.12
CA LEU A 66 0.33 -10.76 1.32
C LEU A 66 0.83 -9.38 1.70
N LEU A 67 0.13 -8.73 2.62
CA LEU A 67 0.62 -7.52 3.25
C LEU A 67 1.38 -7.96 4.49
N CYS A 68 2.72 -7.89 4.41
CA CYS A 68 3.57 -8.53 5.40
C CYS A 68 3.60 -7.81 6.73
N ASP A 69 3.41 -6.49 6.71
CA ASP A 69 3.52 -5.69 7.93
C ASP A 69 2.59 -4.51 7.82
N LEU A 70 1.37 -4.68 8.35
CA LEU A 70 0.38 -3.63 8.27
C LEU A 70 0.83 -2.38 9.02
N THR A 71 1.48 -2.56 10.15
CA THR A 71 1.94 -1.43 10.94
C THR A 71 2.95 -0.59 10.16
N ALA A 72 3.89 -1.24 9.51
CA ALA A 72 4.89 -0.54 8.73
C ALA A 72 4.24 0.19 7.56
N LEU A 73 3.26 -0.44 6.91
CA LEU A 73 2.57 0.20 5.80
C LEU A 73 1.81 1.43 6.27
N GLU A 74 1.14 1.33 7.40
CA GLU A 74 0.41 2.46 7.94
C GLU A 74 1.34 3.60 8.33
N LEU A 75 2.48 3.26 8.90
CA LEU A 75 3.47 4.28 9.25
C LEU A 75 4.03 4.96 8.01
N LEU A 76 4.29 4.19 6.99
CA LEU A 76 4.83 4.76 5.76
C LEU A 76 3.86 5.75 5.14
N ALA A 77 2.58 5.42 5.14
CA ALA A 77 1.56 6.32 4.62
C ALA A 77 1.45 7.57 5.49
N GLY A 78 1.52 7.40 6.81
CA GLY A 78 1.43 8.52 7.71
C GLY A 78 2.65 9.42 7.63
N ASP A 79 3.82 8.83 7.50
CA ASP A 79 5.04 9.61 7.38
C ASP A 79 5.01 10.54 6.18
N GLU A 80 4.53 10.03 5.06
CA GLU A 80 4.44 10.85 3.86
C GLU A 80 3.53 12.05 4.09
N GLU A 81 2.41 11.81 4.74
CA GLU A 81 1.48 12.88 5.05
C GLU A 81 2.09 13.87 6.05
N GLU A 82 2.78 13.35 7.04
CA GLU A 82 3.42 14.19 8.04
C GLU A 82 4.47 15.10 7.43
N GLN A 83 5.24 14.59 6.51
CA GLN A 83 6.27 15.37 5.86
C GLN A 83 5.67 16.56 5.11
N VAL A 84 4.59 16.33 4.42
CA VAL A 84 3.92 17.41 3.71
C VAL A 84 3.41 18.46 4.69
N PHE A 85 2.84 18.01 5.77
CA PHE A 85 2.31 18.90 6.78
C PHE A 85 3.40 19.73 7.43
N SER A 86 4.50 19.11 7.76
CA SER A 86 5.64 19.80 8.38
C SER A 86 6.19 20.90 7.47
N ARG A 87 6.25 20.61 6.19
CA ARG A 87 6.75 21.62 5.25
C ARG A 87 5.85 22.84 5.22
N ARG A 88 4.56 22.63 5.30
CA ARG A 88 3.64 23.76 5.33
C ARG A 88 3.84 24.61 6.56
N GLU A 89 4.05 23.98 7.68
CA GLU A 89 4.24 24.69 8.92
C GLU A 89 5.47 25.56 8.90
N LYS A 90 6.49 25.08 8.23
CA LYS A 90 7.72 25.85 8.14
C LYS A 90 7.62 27.03 7.20
N SER A 91 6.67 26.99 6.32
CA SER A 91 6.46 28.07 5.39
C SER A 91 5.71 29.21 6.06
#